data_df3ee555cf1382aaccb6556404a5b972
#
_entry.id   df3ee555cf1382aaccb6556404a5b972
#
_cell.length_a   1.000
_cell.length_b   1.000
_cell.length_c   1.000
_cell.angle_alpha   90.00
_cell.angle_beta   90.00
_cell.angle_gamma   90.00
#
_symmetry.space_group_name_H-M   'P 1'
#
loop_
_entity.id
_entity.type
_entity.pdbx_description
1 polymer ?
#
loop_
_entity_poly.entity_id
_entity_poly.type
_entity_poly.pdbx_seq_one_letter_code
_entity_poly.pdbx_strand_id
1 'polypeptide(L)'
;MLTSIVAAVVILGVLIVVHETGHFAMAKRCGVRVLRFSIGYPPKIWSFRRGESEYALSAIPFGGYVRMLGDEIGDEPGASDSEILLAETGFDLIAAARGQGFVPASSDPADQLLEVAQRAKQAGSGGNPIAVFGRQTTALESGLLAALERRAPAAEVSPAQGSGALPKPEEVVGKSAVAEAIGALIAERPAALLDTLKSRAFPTQSVGKRILIVTAGPLANFVFAPLALMIVFMYGVPRLLPVLGEVRGGMPAAAAGLHSGDRILTIDGRPVKTWDALSAAVRASGGSPLKIELERSGQPGARREVIVLTPAREHQGRLESGSGNWVIGVMPRGDSEIERLGPISAAGRAVIETGSMTVMLVSGIAELARGTTPLREALGGPIMIAQLAGQQAHQGFANVALFTVMLSIELAIINLLPVPMLDGGHVAFFVVEAIRGKPVPMKHREIAQRVGLVMLVALMAFVIFNDISRIVQG
;
A
#
# COMPACT_ATOMS: atom_id res chain seq x y z
N MET A 1 -21.15 6.92 -13.14
CA MET A 1 -19.75 6.94 -13.62
C MET A 1 -18.84 7.83 -12.77
N LEU A 2 -19.14 9.12 -12.55
CA LEU A 2 -18.25 10.00 -11.76
C LEU A 2 -18.04 9.46 -10.34
N THR A 3 -19.11 9.06 -9.65
CA THR A 3 -19.04 8.47 -8.29
C THR A 3 -18.14 7.23 -8.25
N SER A 4 -18.21 6.36 -9.27
CA SER A 4 -17.39 5.15 -9.35
C SER A 4 -15.90 5.48 -9.49
N ILE A 5 -15.56 6.45 -10.33
CA ILE A 5 -14.19 6.91 -10.52
C ILE A 5 -13.65 7.54 -9.23
N VAL A 6 -14.42 8.44 -8.63
CA VAL A 6 -14.02 9.09 -7.37
C VAL A 6 -13.83 8.07 -6.25
N ALA A 7 -14.78 7.13 -6.09
CA ALA A 7 -14.67 6.08 -5.08
C ALA A 7 -13.42 5.21 -5.31
N ALA A 8 -13.15 4.78 -6.55
CA ALA A 8 -11.97 4.00 -6.87
C ALA A 8 -10.67 4.76 -6.58
N VAL A 9 -10.58 6.03 -6.97
CA VAL A 9 -9.39 6.88 -6.72
C VAL A 9 -9.16 7.05 -5.22
N VAL A 10 -10.21 7.29 -4.43
CA VAL A 10 -10.09 7.42 -2.97
C VAL A 10 -9.64 6.11 -2.34
N ILE A 11 -10.28 4.99 -2.69
CA ILE A 11 -9.92 3.67 -2.15
C ILE A 11 -8.47 3.33 -2.49
N LEU A 12 -8.09 3.40 -3.76
CA LEU A 12 -6.73 3.10 -4.20
C LEU A 12 -5.72 4.06 -3.56
N GLY A 13 -6.05 5.36 -3.47
CA GLY A 13 -5.21 6.35 -2.81
C GLY A 13 -4.92 6.00 -1.35
N VAL A 14 -5.94 5.60 -0.58
CA VAL A 14 -5.76 5.15 0.82
C VAL A 14 -4.85 3.93 0.89
N LEU A 15 -5.08 2.92 0.05
CA LEU A 15 -4.29 1.69 0.03
C LEU A 15 -2.82 1.93 -0.31
N ILE A 16 -2.57 2.80 -1.30
CA ILE A 16 -1.22 3.20 -1.71
C ILE A 16 -0.52 3.95 -0.56
N VAL A 17 -1.20 4.92 0.06
CA VAL A 17 -0.63 5.67 1.19
C VAL A 17 -0.24 4.75 2.35
N VAL A 18 -1.09 3.79 2.69
CA VAL A 18 -0.82 2.79 3.74
C VAL A 18 0.41 1.96 3.37
N HIS A 19 0.45 1.45 2.14
CA HIS A 19 1.54 0.64 1.62
C HIS A 19 2.88 1.39 1.65
N GLU A 20 2.94 2.55 1.01
CA GLU A 20 4.17 3.36 0.95
C GLU A 20 4.62 3.85 2.33
N THR A 21 3.66 4.11 3.24
CA THR A 21 3.98 4.46 4.63
C THR A 21 4.68 3.31 5.35
N GLY A 22 4.36 2.07 5.03
CA GLY A 22 5.05 0.89 5.55
C GLY A 22 6.53 0.91 5.20
N HIS A 23 6.87 1.05 3.91
CA HIS A 23 8.25 1.18 3.41
C HIS A 23 8.97 2.36 4.04
N PHE A 24 8.34 3.53 4.01
CA PHE A 24 8.89 4.77 4.55
C PHE A 24 9.23 4.64 6.03
N ALA A 25 8.30 4.18 6.86
CA ALA A 25 8.49 4.05 8.30
C ALA A 25 9.61 3.06 8.63
N MET A 26 9.66 1.93 7.92
CA MET A 26 10.68 0.92 8.14
C MET A 26 12.05 1.38 7.64
N ALA A 27 12.14 2.05 6.48
CA ALA A 27 13.39 2.63 5.99
C ALA A 27 13.98 3.62 7.00
N LYS A 28 13.16 4.52 7.54
CA LYS A 28 13.57 5.45 8.61
C LYS A 28 14.05 4.74 9.87
N ARG A 29 13.33 3.69 10.32
CA ARG A 29 13.73 2.88 11.49
C ARG A 29 15.03 2.13 11.27
N CYS A 30 15.30 1.68 10.06
CA CYS A 30 16.55 1.00 9.69
C CYS A 30 17.73 1.97 9.48
N GLY A 31 17.51 3.30 9.57
CA GLY A 31 18.52 4.33 9.39
C GLY A 31 18.79 4.67 7.92
N VAL A 32 17.97 4.18 6.99
CA VAL A 32 18.06 4.50 5.56
C VAL A 32 17.51 5.91 5.33
N ARG A 33 18.25 6.70 4.54
CA ARG A 33 17.77 8.02 4.13
C ARG A 33 16.70 7.86 3.03
N VAL A 34 15.54 8.43 3.30
CA VAL A 34 14.47 8.53 2.32
C VAL A 34 14.52 9.91 1.68
N LEU A 35 14.74 9.94 0.38
CA LEU A 35 14.83 11.16 -0.43
C LEU A 35 13.44 11.71 -0.75
N ARG A 36 12.53 10.81 -1.20
CA ARG A 36 11.17 11.21 -1.58
C ARG A 36 10.13 10.15 -1.16
N PHE A 37 9.01 10.64 -0.67
CA PHE A 37 7.78 9.88 -0.47
C PHE A 37 6.73 10.45 -1.42
N SER A 38 6.29 9.69 -2.42
CA SER A 38 5.33 10.18 -3.42
C SER A 38 4.07 9.34 -3.45
N ILE A 39 2.93 10.04 -3.46
CA ILE A 39 1.63 9.47 -3.79
C ILE A 39 1.40 9.74 -5.28
N GLY A 40 1.31 8.68 -6.06
CA GLY A 40 1.25 8.76 -7.53
C GLY A 40 2.63 8.73 -8.20
N TYR A 41 2.59 8.54 -9.53
CA TYR A 41 3.77 8.61 -10.40
C TYR A 41 3.86 9.96 -11.12
N PRO A 42 5.07 10.39 -11.54
CA PRO A 42 5.30 11.65 -12.25
C PRO A 42 4.32 11.86 -13.42
N PRO A 43 4.07 13.15 -13.80
CA PRO A 43 4.68 14.39 -13.31
C PRO A 43 4.17 14.82 -11.93
N LYS A 44 5.04 15.53 -11.19
CA LYS A 44 4.74 16.05 -9.85
C LYS A 44 3.77 17.24 -9.95
N ILE A 45 2.68 17.20 -9.16
CA ILE A 45 1.69 18.30 -9.08
C ILE A 45 2.06 19.25 -7.94
N TRP A 46 2.40 18.68 -6.77
CA TRP A 46 2.69 19.45 -5.57
C TRP A 46 3.68 18.70 -4.70
N SER A 47 4.57 19.44 -4.04
CA SER A 47 5.47 18.85 -3.06
C SER A 47 5.86 19.84 -1.97
N PHE A 48 6.24 19.29 -0.81
CA PHE A 48 6.87 20.05 0.26
C PHE A 48 7.96 19.20 0.90
N ARG A 49 8.93 19.87 1.50
CA ARG A 49 10.04 19.23 2.19
C ARG A 49 9.87 19.34 3.71
N ARG A 50 10.04 18.22 4.41
CA ARG A 50 10.07 18.18 5.86
C ARG A 50 11.25 17.34 6.33
N GLY A 51 12.20 17.99 7.00
CA GLY A 51 13.46 17.36 7.38
C GLY A 51 14.24 16.93 6.13
N GLU A 52 14.67 15.68 6.07
CA GLU A 52 15.50 15.14 5.00
C GLU A 52 14.71 14.49 3.85
N SER A 53 13.39 14.55 3.88
CA SER A 53 12.53 13.88 2.88
C SER A 53 11.59 14.87 2.20
N GLU A 54 11.45 14.74 0.88
CA GLU A 54 10.43 15.41 0.10
C GLU A 54 9.14 14.58 0.12
N TYR A 55 8.01 15.22 0.32
CA TYR A 55 6.68 14.63 0.23
C TYR A 55 6.00 15.17 -1.01
N ALA A 56 5.61 14.31 -1.94
CA ALA A 56 5.07 14.71 -3.22
C ALA A 56 3.70 14.09 -3.49
N LEU A 57 2.88 14.84 -4.20
CA LEU A 57 1.66 14.37 -4.84
C LEU A 57 1.87 14.46 -6.34
N SER A 58 1.72 13.35 -7.04
CA SER A 58 1.97 13.22 -8.47
C SER A 58 0.69 12.96 -9.26
N ALA A 59 0.73 13.20 -10.58
CA ALA A 59 -0.47 13.26 -11.42
C ALA A 59 -1.10 11.91 -11.73
N ILE A 60 -0.32 10.82 -11.74
CA ILE A 60 -0.81 9.50 -12.09
C ILE A 60 -1.16 8.73 -10.81
N PRO A 61 -2.47 8.57 -10.46
CA PRO A 61 -2.89 8.09 -9.14
C PRO A 61 -2.89 6.56 -9.01
N PHE A 62 -2.19 5.83 -9.89
CA PHE A 62 -2.18 4.36 -9.90
C PHE A 62 -0.95 3.76 -9.21
N GLY A 63 -0.48 4.35 -8.12
CA GLY A 63 0.64 3.85 -7.35
C GLY A 63 1.28 4.95 -6.51
N GLY A 64 2.42 4.62 -5.93
CA GLY A 64 3.27 5.52 -5.17
C GLY A 64 4.69 5.00 -5.20
N TYR A 65 5.61 5.70 -4.56
CA TYR A 65 6.96 5.20 -4.36
C TYR A 65 7.67 5.90 -3.22
N VAL A 66 8.55 5.15 -2.58
CA VAL A 66 9.49 5.65 -1.59
C VAL A 66 10.88 5.58 -2.18
N ARG A 67 11.45 6.73 -2.59
CA ARG A 67 12.81 6.79 -3.10
C ARG A 67 13.80 6.82 -1.94
N MET A 68 14.65 5.82 -1.86
CA MET A 68 15.69 5.70 -0.85
C MET A 68 17.05 6.05 -1.46
N LEU A 69 17.98 6.46 -0.62
CA LEU A 69 19.34 6.73 -1.07
C LEU A 69 19.99 5.46 -1.65
N GLY A 70 20.50 5.55 -2.88
CA GLY A 70 21.13 4.44 -3.59
C GLY A 70 20.15 3.47 -4.25
N ASP A 71 18.84 3.74 -4.19
CA ASP A 71 17.82 2.98 -4.90
C ASP A 71 17.71 3.55 -6.33
N GLU A 72 18.20 2.79 -7.30
CA GLU A 72 18.29 3.23 -8.71
C GLU A 72 16.93 3.32 -9.41
N ILE A 73 15.83 3.09 -8.70
CA ILE A 73 14.47 3.19 -9.23
C ILE A 73 13.98 4.63 -9.19
N GLY A 74 14.53 5.46 -10.05
CA GLY A 74 14.08 6.82 -10.18
C GLY A 74 14.61 7.48 -11.44
N ASP A 75 13.72 7.67 -12.41
CA ASP A 75 13.92 8.25 -13.73
C ASP A 75 14.36 9.73 -13.70
N GLU A 76 15.56 10.04 -13.21
CA GLU A 76 16.19 11.30 -13.54
C GLU A 76 17.50 11.01 -14.26
N PRO A 77 17.56 11.22 -15.59
CA PRO A 77 18.79 10.99 -16.34
C PRO A 77 19.83 12.04 -15.94
N GLY A 78 20.92 11.61 -15.32
CA GLY A 78 22.14 12.37 -15.32
C GLY A 78 22.92 12.56 -14.03
N ALA A 79 22.37 12.30 -12.85
CA ALA A 79 23.15 12.41 -11.61
C ALA A 79 22.91 11.22 -10.69
N SER A 80 23.96 10.72 -10.01
CA SER A 80 23.80 9.68 -9.00
C SER A 80 23.03 10.22 -7.79
N ASP A 81 22.27 9.36 -7.07
CA ASP A 81 21.58 9.76 -5.84
C ASP A 81 22.51 10.44 -4.83
N SER A 82 23.78 10.07 -4.85
CA SER A 82 24.82 10.68 -4.01
C SER A 82 25.09 12.14 -4.40
N GLU A 83 25.13 12.44 -5.70
CA GLU A 83 25.36 13.80 -6.22
C GLU A 83 24.15 14.69 -5.94
N ILE A 84 22.94 14.18 -6.15
CA ILE A 84 21.69 14.88 -5.83
C ILE A 84 21.65 15.21 -4.33
N LEU A 85 21.95 14.22 -3.48
CA LEU A 85 21.95 14.40 -2.04
C LEU A 85 22.96 15.43 -1.57
N LEU A 86 24.18 15.43 -2.14
CA LEU A 86 25.20 16.38 -1.79
C LEU A 86 24.83 17.80 -2.28
N ALA A 87 24.25 17.92 -3.47
CA ALA A 87 23.74 19.19 -3.96
C ALA A 87 22.63 19.74 -3.05
N GLU A 88 21.64 18.92 -2.70
CA GLU A 88 20.58 19.29 -1.76
C GLU A 88 21.15 19.72 -0.40
N THR A 89 22.11 18.97 0.14
CA THR A 89 22.76 19.30 1.41
C THR A 89 23.49 20.64 1.33
N GLY A 90 24.13 20.92 0.19
CA GLY A 90 24.77 22.22 -0.07
C GLY A 90 23.77 23.37 -0.08
N PHE A 91 22.62 23.22 -0.75
CA PHE A 91 21.56 24.24 -0.74
C PHE A 91 20.97 24.46 0.65
N ASP A 92 20.77 23.39 1.42
CA ASP A 92 20.27 23.48 2.80
C ASP A 92 21.24 24.28 3.69
N LEU A 93 22.55 24.11 3.49
CA LEU A 93 23.58 24.90 4.20
C LEU A 93 23.53 26.36 3.76
N ILE A 94 23.43 26.67 2.48
CA ILE A 94 23.32 28.07 2.00
C ILE A 94 22.04 28.71 2.54
N ALA A 95 20.91 28.01 2.50
CA ALA A 95 19.65 28.53 3.01
C ALA A 95 19.68 28.78 4.52
N ALA A 96 20.28 27.87 5.29
CA ALA A 96 20.46 28.03 6.73
C ALA A 96 21.36 29.23 7.07
N ALA A 97 22.47 29.40 6.34
CA ALA A 97 23.38 30.54 6.53
C ALA A 97 22.70 31.88 6.20
N ARG A 98 21.93 31.95 5.11
CA ARG A 98 21.12 33.11 4.72
C ARG A 98 20.10 33.47 5.81
N GLY A 99 19.45 32.49 6.40
CA GLY A 99 18.53 32.66 7.53
C GLY A 99 19.18 33.27 8.76
N GLN A 100 20.52 33.21 8.87
CA GLN A 100 21.35 33.85 9.92
C GLN A 100 22.04 35.15 9.46
N GLY A 101 21.55 35.75 8.38
CA GLY A 101 22.06 37.02 7.86
C GLY A 101 23.29 36.90 6.95
N PHE A 102 23.62 35.72 6.46
CA PHE A 102 24.64 35.55 5.43
C PHE A 102 24.16 36.12 4.09
N VAL A 103 24.91 37.03 3.53
CA VAL A 103 24.68 37.57 2.19
C VAL A 103 25.86 37.13 1.31
N PRO A 104 25.62 36.23 0.32
CA PRO A 104 26.68 35.76 -0.56
C PRO A 104 27.15 36.88 -1.50
N ALA A 105 28.43 36.86 -1.83
CA ALA A 105 29.01 37.80 -2.80
C ALA A 105 28.71 37.39 -4.25
N SER A 106 28.57 36.08 -4.51
CA SER A 106 28.32 35.53 -5.82
C SER A 106 26.84 35.11 -5.99
N SER A 107 26.32 35.18 -7.21
CA SER A 107 25.06 34.58 -7.58
C SER A 107 25.21 33.07 -7.91
N ASP A 108 26.44 32.58 -8.12
CA ASP A 108 26.73 31.18 -8.37
C ASP A 108 26.60 30.34 -7.09
N PRO A 109 25.77 29.30 -7.08
CA PRO A 109 25.59 28.44 -5.92
C PRO A 109 26.87 27.74 -5.45
N ALA A 110 27.82 27.44 -6.34
CA ALA A 110 29.08 26.81 -5.99
C ALA A 110 29.95 27.78 -5.15
N ASP A 111 30.06 29.02 -5.61
CA ASP A 111 30.78 30.05 -4.90
C ASP A 111 30.14 30.36 -3.54
N GLN A 112 28.80 30.43 -3.51
CA GLN A 112 28.06 30.62 -2.26
C GLN A 112 28.36 29.51 -1.24
N LEU A 113 28.44 28.25 -1.72
CA LEU A 113 28.72 27.10 -0.87
C LEU A 113 30.16 27.16 -0.31
N LEU A 114 31.12 27.60 -1.13
CA LEU A 114 32.51 27.84 -0.70
C LEU A 114 32.61 28.97 0.33
N GLU A 115 31.90 30.08 0.10
CA GLU A 115 31.81 31.19 1.04
C GLU A 115 31.19 30.76 2.40
N VAL A 116 30.14 29.93 2.37
CA VAL A 116 29.51 29.34 3.57
C VAL A 116 30.52 28.47 4.32
N ALA A 117 31.28 27.61 3.60
CA ALA A 117 32.30 26.77 4.22
C ALA A 117 33.41 27.56 4.84
N GLN A 118 33.93 28.64 4.18
CA GLN A 118 34.91 29.54 4.73
C GLN A 118 34.43 30.23 6.00
N ARG A 119 33.19 30.73 6.02
CA ARG A 119 32.59 31.34 7.21
C ARG A 119 32.41 30.36 8.36
N ALA A 120 32.02 29.11 8.05
CA ALA A 120 31.93 28.05 9.05
C ALA A 120 33.29 27.73 9.67
N LYS A 121 34.36 27.71 8.85
CA LYS A 121 35.74 27.53 9.32
C LYS A 121 36.20 28.62 10.21
N GLN A 122 35.94 29.89 9.85
CA GLN A 122 36.29 31.06 10.68
C GLN A 122 35.56 31.06 12.01
N ALA A 123 34.28 30.64 12.03
CA ALA A 123 33.50 30.48 13.25
C ALA A 123 33.95 29.28 14.10
N GLY A 124 34.44 28.18 13.47
CA GLY A 124 34.90 26.96 14.15
C GLY A 124 36.22 27.09 14.88
N SER A 125 37.11 28.05 14.48
CA SER A 125 38.38 28.32 15.15
C SER A 125 38.24 29.05 16.49
N GLY A 126 37.05 29.34 16.97
CA GLY A 126 36.73 29.96 18.27
C GLY A 126 35.24 30.17 18.52
N GLY A 127 34.37 29.73 17.57
CA GLY A 127 32.92 29.97 17.60
C GLY A 127 32.05 28.71 17.53
N ASN A 128 30.86 28.86 18.02
CA ASN A 128 29.84 27.79 17.98
C ASN A 128 29.29 27.63 16.55
N PRO A 129 29.33 26.44 15.92
CA PRO A 129 28.72 26.20 14.61
C PRO A 129 27.21 26.55 14.54
N ILE A 130 26.55 26.56 15.71
CA ILE A 130 25.15 27.01 15.85
C ILE A 130 25.01 28.49 15.42
N ALA A 131 26.03 29.33 15.62
CA ALA A 131 25.97 30.73 15.27
C ALA A 131 25.91 31.01 13.76
N VAL A 132 26.46 30.11 12.95
CA VAL A 132 26.47 30.26 11.49
C VAL A 132 25.19 29.71 10.83
N PHE A 133 24.58 28.69 11.40
CA PHE A 133 23.43 27.99 10.80
C PHE A 133 22.14 28.05 11.64
N GLY A 134 22.21 28.62 12.87
CA GLY A 134 21.07 28.67 13.81
C GLY A 134 20.65 27.30 14.37
N ARG A 135 21.37 26.23 14.02
CA ARG A 135 21.09 24.84 14.43
C ARG A 135 22.36 23.99 14.38
N GLN A 136 22.30 22.82 15.02
CA GLN A 136 23.36 21.81 14.83
C GLN A 136 23.36 21.26 13.40
N THR A 137 24.56 21.16 12.82
CA THR A 137 24.75 20.52 11.51
C THR A 137 24.61 19.01 11.61
N THR A 138 24.04 18.38 10.59
CA THR A 138 24.00 16.93 10.45
C THR A 138 25.40 16.36 10.16
N ALA A 139 25.61 15.07 10.35
CA ALA A 139 26.89 14.42 10.03
C ALA A 139 27.28 14.61 8.54
N LEU A 140 26.29 14.62 7.64
CA LEU A 140 26.49 14.83 6.21
C LEU A 140 26.90 16.28 5.90
N GLU A 141 26.20 17.25 6.51
CA GLU A 141 26.54 18.68 6.39
C GLU A 141 27.94 18.97 6.93
N SER A 142 28.30 18.40 8.09
CA SER A 142 29.63 18.52 8.66
C SER A 142 30.72 17.89 7.78
N GLY A 143 30.44 16.72 7.18
CA GLY A 143 31.33 16.07 6.25
C GLY A 143 31.53 16.86 4.94
N LEU A 144 30.45 17.45 4.41
CA LEU A 144 30.50 18.32 3.23
C LEU A 144 31.30 19.60 3.51
N LEU A 145 31.05 20.28 4.64
CA LEU A 145 31.78 21.44 5.04
C LEU A 145 33.27 21.14 5.19
N ALA A 146 33.65 20.07 5.87
CA ALA A 146 35.04 19.66 6.04
C ALA A 146 35.74 19.32 4.70
N ALA A 147 35.00 18.84 3.71
CA ALA A 147 35.51 18.58 2.36
C ALA A 147 35.74 19.89 1.57
N LEU A 148 34.80 20.84 1.70
CA LEU A 148 34.89 22.16 1.07
C LEU A 148 35.98 23.03 1.70
N GLU A 149 36.16 22.98 3.02
CA GLU A 149 37.20 23.70 3.73
C GLU A 149 38.62 23.33 3.27
N ARG A 150 38.84 22.08 2.88
CA ARG A 150 40.13 21.61 2.35
C ARG A 150 40.43 22.18 0.96
N ARG A 151 39.41 22.58 0.20
CA ARG A 151 39.55 23.16 -1.13
C ARG A 151 39.55 24.68 -1.17
N ALA A 152 38.96 25.33 -0.17
CA ALA A 152 38.85 26.77 -0.15
C ALA A 152 40.24 27.43 -0.04
N PRO A 153 40.72 28.19 -1.02
CA PRO A 153 41.89 29.00 -0.85
C PRO A 153 41.67 30.05 0.25
N ALA A 154 42.72 30.43 0.95
CA ALA A 154 42.65 31.49 1.96
C ALA A 154 42.45 32.84 1.25
N ALA A 155 41.23 33.16 0.86
CA ALA A 155 40.86 34.43 0.22
C ALA A 155 39.99 35.27 1.14
N GLU A 156 40.29 36.56 1.21
CA GLU A 156 39.51 37.57 1.92
C GLU A 156 38.18 37.79 1.22
N VAL A 157 37.07 37.58 1.94
CA VAL A 157 35.70 37.78 1.45
C VAL A 157 35.31 39.25 1.65
N SER A 158 35.08 39.96 0.55
CA SER A 158 34.52 41.33 0.59
C SER A 158 32.99 41.24 0.46
N PRO A 159 32.18 41.98 1.22
CA PRO A 159 30.72 41.88 1.18
C PRO A 159 30.15 42.60 -0.05
N ALA A 160 29.42 41.88 -0.89
CA ALA A 160 28.61 42.42 -1.97
C ALA A 160 27.12 42.09 -1.82
N GLN A 161 26.27 43.04 -2.18
CA GLN A 161 24.81 42.96 -2.11
C GLN A 161 24.22 42.23 -3.34
N GLY A 162 23.49 41.18 -3.14
CA GLY A 162 22.75 40.53 -4.21
C GLY A 162 21.54 39.73 -3.70
N SER A 163 20.33 40.19 -4.02
CA SER A 163 19.07 39.50 -3.71
C SER A 163 18.61 38.72 -4.94
N GLY A 164 18.90 37.43 -5.02
CA GLY A 164 18.35 36.51 -5.99
C GLY A 164 17.72 35.30 -5.30
N ALA A 165 16.55 34.83 -5.79
CA ALA A 165 15.96 33.59 -5.34
C ALA A 165 16.87 32.41 -5.73
N LEU A 166 17.08 31.46 -4.82
CA LEU A 166 17.81 30.23 -5.12
C LEU A 166 17.04 29.41 -6.18
N PRO A 167 17.73 28.91 -7.22
CA PRO A 167 17.12 27.92 -8.10
C PRO A 167 16.74 26.66 -7.32
N LYS A 168 15.72 25.95 -7.78
CA LYS A 168 15.32 24.67 -7.19
C LYS A 168 16.44 23.65 -7.39
N PRO A 169 16.69 22.73 -6.42
CA PRO A 169 17.73 21.71 -6.55
C PRO A 169 17.66 20.89 -7.86
N GLU A 170 16.44 20.65 -8.34
CA GLU A 170 16.16 19.91 -9.58
C GLU A 170 16.62 20.65 -10.86
N GLU A 171 16.69 21.98 -10.83
CA GLU A 171 17.16 22.80 -11.95
C GLU A 171 18.69 22.87 -12.03
N VAL A 172 19.36 22.53 -10.93
CA VAL A 172 20.79 22.66 -10.74
C VAL A 172 21.55 21.37 -11.03
N VAL A 173 20.92 20.22 -10.75
CA VAL A 173 21.49 18.91 -11.00
C VAL A 173 21.54 18.63 -12.51
N GLY A 174 22.73 18.70 -13.08
CA GLY A 174 23.01 18.46 -14.51
C GLY A 174 23.43 19.68 -15.34
N LYS A 175 23.38 20.91 -14.79
CA LYS A 175 23.75 22.14 -15.52
C LYS A 175 24.59 23.16 -14.78
N SER A 176 25.00 22.91 -13.54
CA SER A 176 25.65 23.94 -12.73
C SER A 176 27.03 23.54 -12.21
N ALA A 177 27.85 24.56 -11.93
CA ALA A 177 29.14 24.47 -11.29
C ALA A 177 29.09 23.76 -9.88
N VAL A 178 27.92 23.72 -9.23
CA VAL A 178 27.72 22.95 -7.99
C VAL A 178 27.82 21.45 -8.24
N ALA A 179 27.18 20.94 -9.32
CA ALA A 179 27.29 19.54 -9.70
C ALA A 179 28.72 19.16 -10.06
N GLU A 180 29.45 20.06 -10.77
CA GLU A 180 30.88 19.87 -11.05
C GLU A 180 31.75 19.95 -9.79
N ALA A 181 31.51 20.90 -8.91
CA ALA A 181 32.25 21.02 -7.63
C ALA A 181 31.97 19.81 -6.73
N ILE A 182 30.73 19.33 -6.68
CA ILE A 182 30.34 18.16 -5.91
C ILE A 182 30.85 16.87 -6.58
N GLY A 183 30.79 16.77 -7.91
CA GLY A 183 31.39 15.67 -8.66
C GLY A 183 32.91 15.58 -8.44
N ALA A 184 33.60 16.72 -8.37
CA ALA A 184 35.00 16.77 -8.03
C ALA A 184 35.29 16.41 -6.55
N LEU A 185 34.40 16.78 -5.60
CA LEU A 185 34.46 16.31 -4.20
C LEU A 185 34.26 14.81 -4.07
N ILE A 186 33.36 14.23 -4.85
CA ILE A 186 33.12 12.78 -4.90
C ILE A 186 34.36 12.09 -5.51
N ALA A 187 34.94 12.67 -6.55
CA ALA A 187 36.17 12.15 -7.18
C ALA A 187 37.38 12.13 -6.23
N GLU A 188 37.51 13.11 -5.35
CA GLU A 188 38.54 13.13 -4.30
C GLU A 188 38.26 12.11 -3.16
N ARG A 189 37.05 11.52 -3.16
CA ARG A 189 36.62 10.47 -2.21
C ARG A 189 37.01 10.80 -0.75
N PRO A 190 36.46 11.87 -0.14
CA PRO A 190 36.66 12.06 1.28
C PRO A 190 36.01 10.88 2.03
N ALA A 191 36.84 9.99 2.58
CA ALA A 191 36.40 8.71 3.14
C ALA A 191 35.22 8.85 4.12
N ALA A 192 35.30 9.84 5.01
CA ALA A 192 34.25 10.10 6.00
C ALA A 192 32.88 10.47 5.39
N LEU A 193 32.87 11.22 4.28
CA LEU A 193 31.65 11.60 3.58
C LEU A 193 31.04 10.39 2.86
N LEU A 194 31.88 9.64 2.16
CA LEU A 194 31.46 8.41 1.48
C LEU A 194 30.96 7.33 2.45
N ASP A 195 31.60 7.19 3.61
CA ASP A 195 31.17 6.25 4.64
C ASP A 195 29.82 6.67 5.26
N THR A 196 29.60 7.96 5.45
CA THR A 196 28.30 8.47 5.92
C THR A 196 27.21 8.21 4.89
N LEU A 197 27.46 8.44 3.61
CA LEU A 197 26.52 8.15 2.53
C LEU A 197 26.23 6.64 2.45
N LYS A 198 27.28 5.81 2.43
CA LYS A 198 27.16 4.37 2.41
C LYS A 198 26.38 3.82 3.58
N SER A 199 26.64 4.31 4.79
CA SER A 199 25.97 3.83 6.00
C SER A 199 24.44 4.05 5.98
N ARG A 200 23.96 5.03 5.20
CA ARG A 200 22.55 5.41 5.09
C ARG A 200 21.91 5.01 3.76
N ALA A 201 22.65 4.42 2.84
CA ALA A 201 22.13 3.96 1.56
C ALA A 201 21.42 2.60 1.72
N PHE A 202 20.33 2.41 0.97
CA PHE A 202 19.55 1.17 1.00
C PHE A 202 20.36 -0.07 0.56
N PRO A 203 21.15 -0.05 -0.54
CA PRO A 203 21.88 -1.24 -1.00
C PRO A 203 22.96 -1.73 -0.04
N THR A 204 23.49 -0.85 0.80
CA THR A 204 24.57 -1.16 1.74
C THR A 204 24.06 -1.69 3.09
N GLN A 205 22.74 -1.63 3.31
CA GLN A 205 22.15 -2.23 4.50
C GLN A 205 22.27 -3.75 4.49
N SER A 206 22.30 -4.36 5.68
CA SER A 206 22.24 -5.81 5.80
C SER A 206 21.02 -6.38 5.08
N VAL A 207 21.15 -7.59 4.53
CA VAL A 207 20.06 -8.27 3.79
C VAL A 207 18.77 -8.32 4.62
N GLY A 208 18.88 -8.59 5.94
CA GLY A 208 17.72 -8.60 6.84
C GLY A 208 17.00 -7.26 6.92
N LYS A 209 17.73 -6.14 7.01
CA LYS A 209 17.11 -4.80 6.99
C LYS A 209 16.43 -4.51 5.65
N ARG A 210 17.04 -4.89 4.52
CA ARG A 210 16.46 -4.70 3.19
C ARG A 210 15.17 -5.51 3.03
N ILE A 211 15.14 -6.76 3.49
CA ILE A 211 13.92 -7.58 3.52
C ILE A 211 12.84 -6.91 4.38
N LEU A 212 13.20 -6.45 5.59
CA LEU A 212 12.23 -5.76 6.47
C LEU A 212 11.65 -4.50 5.84
N ILE A 213 12.45 -3.70 5.16
CA ILE A 213 11.99 -2.48 4.49
C ILE A 213 11.02 -2.83 3.37
N VAL A 214 11.38 -3.79 2.52
CA VAL A 214 10.54 -4.15 1.37
C VAL A 214 9.27 -4.89 1.78
N THR A 215 9.31 -5.73 2.81
CA THR A 215 8.09 -6.40 3.29
C THR A 215 7.18 -5.48 4.10
N ALA A 216 7.68 -4.34 4.57
CA ALA A 216 6.90 -3.43 5.41
C ALA A 216 5.70 -2.79 4.70
N GLY A 217 5.76 -2.57 3.37
CA GLY A 217 4.63 -2.10 2.57
C GLY A 217 3.45 -3.08 2.60
N PRO A 218 3.62 -4.30 2.12
CA PRO A 218 2.58 -5.33 2.21
C PRO A 218 2.09 -5.58 3.64
N LEU A 219 3.00 -5.62 4.62
CA LEU A 219 2.63 -5.79 6.03
C LEU A 219 1.80 -4.63 6.57
N ALA A 220 2.04 -3.40 6.12
CA ALA A 220 1.23 -2.25 6.50
C ALA A 220 -0.23 -2.43 6.03
N ASN A 221 -0.45 -2.95 4.83
CA ASN A 221 -1.78 -3.26 4.32
C ASN A 221 -2.44 -4.40 5.12
N PHE A 222 -1.70 -5.42 5.53
CA PHE A 222 -2.23 -6.46 6.42
C PHE A 222 -2.61 -5.93 7.81
N VAL A 223 -1.83 -4.98 8.36
CA VAL A 223 -2.13 -4.36 9.67
C VAL A 223 -3.30 -3.37 9.55
N PHE A 224 -3.42 -2.68 8.43
CA PHE A 224 -4.52 -1.77 8.16
C PHE A 224 -5.87 -2.50 8.13
N ALA A 225 -5.94 -3.69 7.56
CA ALA A 225 -7.16 -4.45 7.40
C ALA A 225 -7.95 -4.67 8.72
N PRO A 226 -7.38 -5.27 9.78
CA PRO A 226 -8.10 -5.44 11.04
C PRO A 226 -8.40 -4.12 11.76
N LEU A 227 -7.55 -3.08 11.61
CA LEU A 227 -7.82 -1.76 12.18
C LEU A 227 -9.02 -1.09 11.51
N ALA A 228 -9.11 -1.16 10.19
CA ALA A 228 -10.24 -0.63 9.44
C ALA A 228 -11.52 -1.43 9.74
N LEU A 229 -11.46 -2.77 9.78
CA LEU A 229 -12.59 -3.61 10.17
C LEU A 229 -13.09 -3.31 11.57
N MET A 230 -12.18 -3.11 12.52
CA MET A 230 -12.56 -2.74 13.90
C MET A 230 -13.42 -1.45 13.90
N ILE A 231 -12.99 -0.42 13.16
CA ILE A 231 -13.74 0.83 13.02
C ILE A 231 -15.11 0.57 12.39
N VAL A 232 -15.16 -0.25 11.33
CA VAL A 232 -16.40 -0.60 10.63
C VAL A 232 -17.37 -1.34 11.56
N PHE A 233 -16.90 -2.30 12.34
CA PHE A 233 -17.73 -3.04 13.29
C PHE A 233 -18.22 -2.17 14.46
N MET A 234 -17.45 -1.16 14.86
CA MET A 234 -17.89 -0.17 15.86
C MET A 234 -18.92 0.82 15.28
N TYR A 235 -18.74 1.22 14.04
CA TYR A 235 -19.68 2.09 13.31
C TYR A 235 -21.03 1.39 13.12
N GLY A 236 -20.99 0.12 12.78
CA GLY A 236 -22.11 -0.76 12.55
C GLY A 236 -22.17 -1.31 11.12
N VAL A 237 -22.37 -2.61 11.03
CA VAL A 237 -22.50 -3.33 9.75
C VAL A 237 -23.91 -3.87 9.61
N PRO A 238 -24.55 -3.68 8.44
CA PRO A 238 -25.84 -4.30 8.18
C PRO A 238 -25.66 -5.82 8.15
N ARG A 239 -26.36 -6.53 9.01
CA ARG A 239 -26.43 -7.98 9.07
C ARG A 239 -27.76 -8.44 8.55
N LEU A 240 -27.75 -9.31 7.54
CA LEU A 240 -28.97 -9.92 7.05
C LEU A 240 -29.59 -10.80 8.12
N LEU A 241 -30.84 -10.55 8.40
CA LEU A 241 -31.66 -11.38 9.29
C LEU A 241 -32.00 -12.72 8.61
N PRO A 242 -32.18 -13.80 9.39
CA PRO A 242 -32.53 -15.12 8.85
C PRO A 242 -34.01 -15.18 8.48
N VAL A 243 -34.46 -14.25 7.65
CA VAL A 243 -35.81 -14.17 7.11
C VAL A 243 -35.81 -14.67 5.66
N LEU A 244 -36.64 -15.65 5.37
CA LEU A 244 -36.72 -16.28 4.07
C LEU A 244 -37.38 -15.34 3.06
N GLY A 245 -36.72 -15.14 1.93
CA GLY A 245 -37.29 -14.47 0.76
C GLY A 245 -37.88 -15.48 -0.19
N GLU A 246 -37.26 -15.68 -1.34
CA GLU A 246 -37.67 -16.68 -2.32
C GLU A 246 -37.37 -18.10 -1.84
N VAL A 247 -38.35 -18.98 -1.93
CA VAL A 247 -38.21 -20.44 -1.68
C VAL A 247 -38.31 -21.15 -3.02
N ARG A 248 -37.22 -21.74 -3.46
CA ARG A 248 -37.15 -22.42 -4.78
C ARG A 248 -37.95 -23.69 -4.79
N GLY A 249 -38.86 -23.80 -5.76
CA GLY A 249 -39.67 -25.03 -5.99
C GLY A 249 -38.77 -26.23 -6.27
N GLY A 250 -39.17 -27.41 -5.76
CA GLY A 250 -38.42 -28.66 -5.94
C GLY A 250 -37.20 -28.81 -5.03
N MET A 251 -36.90 -27.83 -4.17
CA MET A 251 -35.79 -27.84 -3.19
C MET A 251 -36.31 -28.28 -1.80
N PRO A 252 -35.41 -28.75 -0.91
CA PRO A 252 -35.80 -29.26 0.42
C PRO A 252 -36.67 -28.31 1.24
N ALA A 253 -36.42 -27.00 1.20
CA ALA A 253 -37.20 -26.03 1.92
C ALA A 253 -38.66 -25.96 1.46
N ALA A 254 -38.91 -26.00 0.15
CA ALA A 254 -40.26 -26.01 -0.41
C ALA A 254 -40.99 -27.34 -0.08
N ALA A 255 -40.29 -28.46 -0.16
CA ALA A 255 -40.87 -29.75 0.20
C ALA A 255 -41.23 -29.85 1.71
N ALA A 256 -40.47 -29.17 2.55
CA ALA A 256 -40.71 -29.11 4.00
C ALA A 256 -41.78 -28.06 4.40
N GLY A 257 -42.36 -27.32 3.44
CA GLY A 257 -43.39 -26.31 3.72
C GLY A 257 -42.86 -24.98 4.29
N LEU A 258 -41.62 -24.63 4.02
CA LEU A 258 -41.09 -23.28 4.28
C LEU A 258 -41.64 -22.28 3.28
N HIS A 259 -41.95 -21.08 3.74
CA HIS A 259 -42.54 -20.02 2.93
C HIS A 259 -41.73 -18.72 3.02
N SER A 260 -41.91 -17.88 2.01
CA SER A 260 -41.38 -16.53 2.05
C SER A 260 -41.95 -15.77 3.26
N GLY A 261 -41.08 -15.06 3.99
CA GLY A 261 -41.42 -14.35 5.21
C GLY A 261 -41.19 -15.14 6.50
N ASP A 262 -40.93 -16.44 6.45
CA ASP A 262 -40.60 -17.24 7.64
C ASP A 262 -39.26 -16.76 8.21
N ARG A 263 -39.20 -16.52 9.52
CA ARG A 263 -37.98 -16.18 10.24
C ARG A 263 -37.43 -17.40 10.98
N ILE A 264 -36.22 -17.80 10.68
CA ILE A 264 -35.56 -18.90 11.36
C ILE A 264 -35.06 -18.42 12.73
N LEU A 265 -35.41 -19.14 13.79
CA LEU A 265 -35.04 -18.82 15.17
C LEU A 265 -33.91 -19.72 15.68
N THR A 266 -34.02 -21.03 15.47
CA THR A 266 -33.03 -22.01 15.89
C THR A 266 -32.83 -23.10 14.86
N ILE A 267 -31.63 -23.70 14.83
CA ILE A 267 -31.31 -24.94 14.12
C ILE A 267 -30.69 -25.90 15.13
N ASP A 268 -31.30 -27.08 15.28
CA ASP A 268 -30.90 -28.10 16.26
C ASP A 268 -30.75 -27.53 17.68
N GLY A 269 -31.67 -26.61 18.06
CA GLY A 269 -31.68 -25.93 19.36
C GLY A 269 -30.66 -24.80 19.50
N ARG A 270 -29.82 -24.53 18.52
CA ARG A 270 -28.86 -23.41 18.52
C ARG A 270 -29.50 -22.17 17.90
N PRO A 271 -29.42 -20.99 18.56
CA PRO A 271 -30.01 -19.76 18.06
C PRO A 271 -29.32 -19.29 16.79
N VAL A 272 -30.12 -18.90 15.77
CA VAL A 272 -29.67 -18.38 14.49
C VAL A 272 -30.10 -16.93 14.41
N LYS A 273 -29.13 -16.00 14.52
CA LYS A 273 -29.40 -14.55 14.53
C LYS A 273 -29.18 -13.88 13.18
N THR A 274 -28.41 -14.51 12.30
CA THR A 274 -28.03 -13.93 11.01
C THR A 274 -28.18 -14.95 9.88
N TRP A 275 -28.31 -14.46 8.64
CA TRP A 275 -28.33 -15.28 7.45
C TRP A 275 -27.05 -16.12 7.29
N ASP A 276 -25.90 -15.53 7.62
CA ASP A 276 -24.62 -16.24 7.55
C ASP A 276 -24.57 -17.44 8.51
N ALA A 277 -25.13 -17.28 9.71
CA ALA A 277 -25.23 -18.38 10.68
C ALA A 277 -26.17 -19.50 10.18
N LEU A 278 -27.30 -19.13 9.52
CA LEU A 278 -28.19 -20.09 8.86
C LEU A 278 -27.42 -20.87 7.77
N SER A 279 -26.78 -20.15 6.87
CA SER A 279 -26.02 -20.74 5.76
C SER A 279 -24.88 -21.64 6.24
N ALA A 280 -24.16 -21.22 7.28
CA ALA A 280 -23.09 -22.01 7.89
C ALA A 280 -23.61 -23.31 8.52
N ALA A 281 -24.72 -23.23 9.26
CA ALA A 281 -25.34 -24.41 9.87
C ALA A 281 -25.83 -25.43 8.82
N VAL A 282 -26.44 -24.95 7.74
CA VAL A 282 -26.87 -25.79 6.63
C VAL A 282 -25.69 -26.49 5.96
N ARG A 283 -24.60 -25.76 5.68
CA ARG A 283 -23.37 -26.35 5.09
C ARG A 283 -22.73 -27.37 6.04
N ALA A 284 -22.65 -27.04 7.33
CA ALA A 284 -22.02 -27.90 8.35
C ALA A 284 -22.81 -29.18 8.66
N SER A 285 -24.11 -29.27 8.25
CA SER A 285 -24.95 -30.46 8.50
C SER A 285 -24.45 -31.72 7.80
N GLY A 286 -23.64 -31.56 6.71
CA GLY A 286 -23.17 -32.70 5.93
C GLY A 286 -24.28 -33.46 5.25
N GLY A 287 -25.51 -32.89 5.13
CA GLY A 287 -26.71 -33.56 4.62
C GLY A 287 -27.54 -34.30 5.67
N SER A 288 -27.18 -34.18 6.94
CA SER A 288 -27.98 -34.70 8.05
C SER A 288 -29.27 -33.88 8.20
N PRO A 289 -30.41 -34.52 8.63
CA PRO A 289 -31.65 -33.82 8.90
C PRO A 289 -31.43 -32.72 9.94
N LEU A 290 -31.96 -31.53 9.65
CA LEU A 290 -31.91 -30.35 10.52
C LEU A 290 -33.28 -30.09 11.12
N LYS A 291 -33.33 -29.88 12.44
CA LYS A 291 -34.50 -29.42 13.15
C LYS A 291 -34.52 -27.91 13.21
N ILE A 292 -35.41 -27.31 12.45
CA ILE A 292 -35.51 -25.85 12.31
C ILE A 292 -36.75 -25.36 13.08
N GLU A 293 -36.54 -24.46 14.04
CA GLU A 293 -37.63 -23.71 14.68
C GLU A 293 -37.73 -22.35 14.00
N LEU A 294 -38.91 -22.00 13.55
CA LEU A 294 -39.19 -20.78 12.81
C LEU A 294 -40.41 -20.04 13.38
N GLU A 295 -40.48 -18.77 13.07
CA GLU A 295 -41.62 -17.90 13.34
C GLU A 295 -42.24 -17.53 12.00
N ARG A 296 -43.52 -17.92 11.81
CA ARG A 296 -44.24 -17.67 10.59
C ARG A 296 -44.89 -16.28 10.62
N SER A 297 -44.48 -15.44 9.68
CA SER A 297 -45.00 -14.07 9.57
C SER A 297 -46.38 -14.04 8.92
N GLY A 298 -47.29 -13.20 9.45
CA GLY A 298 -48.57 -12.89 8.81
C GLY A 298 -49.78 -12.86 9.74
N GLN A 299 -49.66 -13.19 11.02
CA GLN A 299 -50.77 -13.09 11.99
C GLN A 299 -50.31 -12.45 13.31
N PRO A 300 -51.18 -11.66 13.98
CA PRO A 300 -50.89 -11.17 15.32
C PRO A 300 -50.77 -12.36 16.29
N GLY A 301 -49.57 -12.61 16.80
CA GLY A 301 -49.22 -13.77 17.58
C GLY A 301 -48.45 -14.78 16.72
N ALA A 302 -47.23 -14.42 16.33
CA ALA A 302 -46.36 -15.23 15.49
C ALA A 302 -46.31 -16.71 15.96
N ARG A 303 -46.81 -17.64 15.10
CA ARG A 303 -46.83 -19.05 15.42
C ARG A 303 -45.46 -19.65 15.26
N ARG A 304 -44.92 -20.20 16.33
CA ARG A 304 -43.69 -20.97 16.27
C ARG A 304 -44.00 -22.39 15.76
N GLU A 305 -43.26 -22.77 14.73
CA GLU A 305 -43.35 -24.08 14.13
C GLU A 305 -41.98 -24.74 14.14
N VAL A 306 -41.98 -26.08 14.23
CA VAL A 306 -40.77 -26.87 14.16
C VAL A 306 -40.87 -27.73 12.94
N ILE A 307 -39.93 -27.59 12.03
CA ILE A 307 -39.84 -28.32 10.78
C ILE A 307 -38.55 -29.12 10.74
N VAL A 308 -38.60 -30.35 10.25
CA VAL A 308 -37.41 -31.15 9.99
C VAL A 308 -37.20 -31.24 8.49
N LEU A 309 -36.04 -30.88 8.01
CA LEU A 309 -35.66 -30.98 6.60
C LEU A 309 -34.25 -31.51 6.42
N THR A 310 -34.01 -32.20 5.32
CA THR A 310 -32.69 -32.71 4.96
C THR A 310 -32.13 -31.88 3.82
N PRO A 311 -30.96 -31.18 4.02
CA PRO A 311 -30.34 -30.43 2.95
C PRO A 311 -29.96 -31.32 1.77
N ALA A 312 -29.98 -30.75 0.56
CA ALA A 312 -29.55 -31.45 -0.67
C ALA A 312 -28.20 -30.84 -1.13
N ARG A 313 -27.48 -31.60 -1.94
CA ARG A 313 -26.28 -31.10 -2.61
C ARG A 313 -26.64 -30.32 -3.87
N GLU A 314 -26.07 -29.15 -4.04
CA GLU A 314 -26.21 -28.35 -5.25
C GLU A 314 -24.82 -28.07 -5.83
N HIS A 315 -24.68 -28.36 -7.15
CA HIS A 315 -23.50 -27.95 -7.91
C HIS A 315 -24.00 -27.20 -9.16
N GLN A 316 -23.48 -26.00 -9.38
CA GLN A 316 -23.84 -25.12 -10.50
C GLN A 316 -25.36 -24.93 -10.71
N GLY A 317 -26.14 -24.79 -9.62
CA GLY A 317 -27.58 -24.57 -9.68
C GLY A 317 -28.43 -25.84 -9.93
N ARG A 318 -27.84 -27.04 -9.96
CA ARG A 318 -28.53 -28.33 -10.10
C ARG A 318 -28.31 -29.21 -8.87
N LEU A 319 -29.32 -29.99 -8.50
CA LEU A 319 -29.18 -30.99 -7.46
C LEU A 319 -28.39 -32.18 -8.01
N GLU A 320 -27.25 -32.49 -7.40
CA GLU A 320 -26.35 -33.57 -7.80
C GLU A 320 -25.96 -34.47 -6.63
N SER A 321 -25.76 -35.76 -6.94
CA SER A 321 -25.15 -36.72 -6.00
C SER A 321 -23.65 -36.72 -6.23
N GLY A 322 -22.92 -35.87 -5.46
CA GLY A 322 -21.46 -35.75 -5.65
C GLY A 322 -20.83 -34.60 -4.87
N SER A 323 -19.89 -33.90 -5.49
CA SER A 323 -19.25 -32.70 -4.94
C SER A 323 -20.18 -31.49 -5.11
N GLY A 324 -20.46 -30.75 -4.03
CA GLY A 324 -21.30 -29.55 -4.04
C GLY A 324 -21.59 -29.07 -2.62
N ASN A 325 -22.12 -27.86 -2.52
CA ASN A 325 -22.52 -27.30 -1.23
C ASN A 325 -23.87 -27.86 -0.77
N TRP A 326 -24.00 -28.08 0.55
CA TRP A 326 -25.30 -28.43 1.11
C TRP A 326 -26.19 -27.18 1.18
N VAL A 327 -27.38 -27.26 0.60
CA VAL A 327 -28.35 -26.17 0.47
C VAL A 327 -29.76 -26.66 0.82
N ILE A 328 -30.61 -25.71 1.18
CA ILE A 328 -32.05 -25.97 1.40
C ILE A 328 -32.95 -25.28 0.37
N GLY A 329 -32.34 -24.42 -0.49
CA GLY A 329 -33.06 -23.79 -1.61
C GLY A 329 -33.85 -22.55 -1.22
N VAL A 330 -33.29 -21.71 -0.36
CA VAL A 330 -33.88 -20.43 0.06
C VAL A 330 -32.95 -19.26 -0.23
N MET A 331 -33.52 -18.08 -0.48
CA MET A 331 -32.81 -16.83 -0.59
C MET A 331 -33.20 -15.88 0.57
N PRO A 332 -32.32 -14.94 0.97
CA PRO A 332 -32.69 -13.96 1.99
C PRO A 332 -33.74 -12.98 1.46
N ARG A 333 -34.65 -12.52 2.31
CA ARG A 333 -35.62 -11.47 1.96
C ARG A 333 -34.94 -10.09 1.84
N GLY A 334 -33.76 -9.92 2.45
CA GLY A 334 -33.01 -8.67 2.43
C GLY A 334 -33.19 -7.82 3.70
N ASP A 335 -34.01 -8.28 4.65
CA ASP A 335 -34.12 -7.61 5.96
C ASP A 335 -32.78 -7.61 6.66
N SER A 336 -32.35 -6.46 7.15
CA SER A 336 -31.08 -6.31 7.83
C SER A 336 -31.23 -5.48 9.12
N GLU A 337 -30.40 -5.80 10.08
CA GLU A 337 -30.22 -5.03 11.32
C GLU A 337 -28.79 -4.53 11.42
N ILE A 338 -28.62 -3.29 11.91
CA ILE A 338 -27.28 -2.74 12.12
C ILE A 338 -26.70 -3.31 13.41
N GLU A 339 -25.72 -4.21 13.27
CA GLU A 339 -24.97 -4.73 14.40
C GLU A 339 -23.79 -3.80 14.71
N ARG A 340 -23.75 -3.27 15.96
CA ARG A 340 -22.62 -2.49 16.48
C ARG A 340 -21.91 -3.27 17.57
N LEU A 341 -20.60 -3.40 17.46
CA LEU A 341 -19.80 -4.11 18.44
C LEU A 341 -19.04 -3.12 19.34
N GLY A 342 -18.89 -3.48 20.62
CA GLY A 342 -17.98 -2.76 21.50
C GLY A 342 -16.52 -2.94 21.06
N PRO A 343 -15.57 -2.06 21.51
CA PRO A 343 -14.19 -2.04 21.00
C PRO A 343 -13.46 -3.39 21.08
N ILE A 344 -13.58 -4.09 22.20
CA ILE A 344 -12.89 -5.39 22.40
C ILE A 344 -13.47 -6.46 21.47
N SER A 345 -14.81 -6.55 21.40
CA SER A 345 -15.49 -7.50 20.50
C SER A 345 -15.23 -7.18 19.03
N ALA A 346 -15.22 -5.89 18.68
CA ALA A 346 -14.89 -5.42 17.34
C ALA A 346 -13.45 -5.80 16.94
N ALA A 347 -12.48 -5.61 17.84
CA ALA A 347 -11.09 -5.99 17.61
C ALA A 347 -10.93 -7.50 17.39
N GLY A 348 -11.50 -8.32 18.28
CA GLY A 348 -11.47 -9.78 18.14
C GLY A 348 -12.11 -10.25 16.83
N ARG A 349 -13.28 -9.70 16.50
CA ARG A 349 -13.97 -10.01 15.24
C ARG A 349 -13.18 -9.58 14.01
N ALA A 350 -12.57 -8.40 14.05
CA ALA A 350 -11.77 -7.88 12.95
C ALA A 350 -10.58 -8.77 12.62
N VAL A 351 -9.87 -9.28 13.63
CA VAL A 351 -8.75 -10.22 13.42
C VAL A 351 -9.23 -11.53 12.79
N ILE A 352 -10.32 -12.12 13.31
CA ILE A 352 -10.89 -13.36 12.77
C ILE A 352 -11.33 -13.16 11.32
N GLU A 353 -12.03 -12.06 11.02
CA GLU A 353 -12.53 -11.76 9.68
C GLU A 353 -11.40 -11.51 8.69
N THR A 354 -10.36 -10.76 9.10
CA THR A 354 -9.14 -10.58 8.30
C THR A 354 -8.50 -11.94 7.98
N GLY A 355 -8.41 -12.84 8.96
CA GLY A 355 -7.89 -14.18 8.75
C GLY A 355 -8.73 -14.99 7.76
N SER A 356 -10.06 -14.97 7.89
CA SER A 356 -10.96 -15.70 6.99
C SER A 356 -10.90 -15.16 5.55
N MET A 357 -10.88 -13.82 5.38
CA MET A 357 -10.69 -13.18 4.08
C MET A 357 -9.34 -13.55 3.44
N THR A 358 -8.27 -13.57 4.25
CA THR A 358 -6.94 -13.95 3.79
C THR A 358 -6.93 -15.40 3.29
N VAL A 359 -7.49 -16.34 4.06
CA VAL A 359 -7.58 -17.75 3.65
C VAL A 359 -8.41 -17.90 2.36
N MET A 360 -9.52 -17.18 2.25
CA MET A 360 -10.37 -17.20 1.06
C MET A 360 -9.60 -16.71 -0.18
N LEU A 361 -8.88 -15.60 -0.08
CA LEU A 361 -8.10 -15.05 -1.20
C LEU A 361 -6.94 -15.96 -1.59
N VAL A 362 -6.20 -16.50 -0.61
CA VAL A 362 -5.10 -17.45 -0.87
C VAL A 362 -5.62 -18.73 -1.51
N SER A 363 -6.77 -19.26 -1.06
CA SER A 363 -7.37 -20.45 -1.68
C SER A 363 -7.83 -20.17 -3.12
N GLY A 364 -8.42 -18.99 -3.39
CA GLY A 364 -8.78 -18.56 -4.74
C GLY A 364 -7.58 -18.47 -5.68
N ILE A 365 -6.46 -17.90 -5.21
CA ILE A 365 -5.21 -17.86 -5.98
C ILE A 365 -4.67 -19.29 -6.23
N ALA A 366 -4.77 -20.17 -5.23
CA ALA A 366 -4.34 -21.56 -5.38
C ALA A 366 -5.21 -22.34 -6.37
N GLU A 367 -6.51 -22.12 -6.40
CA GLU A 367 -7.44 -22.70 -7.39
C GLU A 367 -7.14 -22.21 -8.81
N LEU A 368 -6.85 -20.90 -8.93
CA LEU A 368 -6.42 -20.31 -10.19
C LEU A 368 -5.10 -20.91 -10.69
N ALA A 369 -4.12 -21.10 -9.80
CA ALA A 369 -2.84 -21.73 -10.13
C ALA A 369 -2.98 -23.21 -10.52
N ARG A 370 -4.00 -23.92 -10.01
CA ARG A 370 -4.32 -25.29 -10.38
C ARG A 370 -5.12 -25.40 -11.69
N GLY A 371 -5.57 -24.26 -12.25
CA GLY A 371 -6.38 -24.24 -13.47
C GLY A 371 -7.83 -24.72 -13.28
N THR A 372 -8.32 -24.80 -12.04
CA THR A 372 -9.71 -25.21 -11.74
C THR A 372 -10.72 -24.09 -12.01
N THR A 373 -10.26 -22.85 -11.98
CA THR A 373 -11.07 -21.66 -12.28
C THR A 373 -10.55 -20.99 -13.54
N PRO A 374 -11.39 -20.67 -14.54
CA PRO A 374 -10.94 -19.94 -15.73
C PRO A 374 -10.41 -18.55 -15.38
N LEU A 375 -9.23 -18.19 -15.92
CA LEU A 375 -8.61 -16.87 -15.74
C LEU A 375 -9.56 -15.71 -16.05
N ARG A 376 -10.41 -15.88 -17.05
CA ARG A 376 -11.37 -14.88 -17.50
C ARG A 376 -12.43 -14.55 -16.45
N GLU A 377 -12.78 -15.51 -15.62
CA GLU A 377 -13.80 -15.36 -14.55
C GLU A 377 -13.18 -14.86 -13.25
N ALA A 378 -11.93 -15.26 -12.99
CA ALA A 378 -11.22 -14.97 -11.74
C ALA A 378 -10.60 -13.57 -11.70
N LEU A 379 -10.22 -12.99 -12.84
CA LEU A 379 -9.52 -11.70 -12.89
C LEU A 379 -10.46 -10.57 -13.29
N GLY A 380 -10.68 -9.66 -12.35
CA GLY A 380 -11.31 -8.37 -12.60
C GLY A 380 -10.29 -7.28 -12.90
N GLY A 381 -10.60 -6.39 -13.84
CA GLY A 381 -9.72 -5.29 -14.22
C GLY A 381 -10.04 -3.98 -13.51
N PRO A 382 -9.28 -2.92 -13.87
CA PRO A 382 -9.48 -1.59 -13.29
C PRO A 382 -10.89 -1.06 -13.47
N ILE A 383 -11.55 -1.39 -14.60
CA ILE A 383 -12.92 -0.95 -14.88
C ILE A 383 -13.89 -1.65 -13.95
N MET A 384 -13.73 -2.96 -13.75
CA MET A 384 -14.55 -3.73 -12.82
C MET A 384 -14.37 -3.24 -11.38
N ILE A 385 -13.13 -2.99 -10.94
CA ILE A 385 -12.84 -2.44 -9.61
C ILE A 385 -13.53 -1.09 -9.43
N ALA A 386 -13.48 -0.20 -10.44
CA ALA A 386 -14.15 1.08 -10.38
C ALA A 386 -15.68 0.95 -10.33
N GLN A 387 -16.27 0.02 -11.08
CA GLN A 387 -17.70 -0.26 -11.04
C GLN A 387 -18.13 -0.77 -9.67
N LEU A 388 -17.40 -1.76 -9.11
CA LEU A 388 -17.65 -2.29 -7.78
C LEU A 388 -17.49 -1.20 -6.70
N ALA A 389 -16.43 -0.39 -6.76
CA ALA A 389 -16.24 0.74 -5.85
C ALA A 389 -17.43 1.70 -5.87
N GLY A 390 -17.95 2.01 -7.06
CA GLY A 390 -19.15 2.83 -7.22
C GLY A 390 -20.39 2.18 -6.63
N GLN A 391 -20.60 0.87 -6.84
CA GLN A 391 -21.72 0.14 -6.24
C GLN A 391 -21.64 0.15 -4.71
N GLN A 392 -20.45 -0.11 -4.14
CA GLN A 392 -20.25 -0.05 -2.69
C GLN A 392 -20.48 1.36 -2.14
N ALA A 393 -20.08 2.41 -2.89
CA ALA A 393 -20.31 3.80 -2.50
C ALA A 393 -21.83 4.14 -2.41
N HIS A 394 -22.63 3.60 -3.29
CA HIS A 394 -24.09 3.76 -3.23
C HIS A 394 -24.74 3.00 -2.06
N GLN A 395 -24.11 1.91 -1.60
CA GLN A 395 -24.59 1.13 -0.46
C GLN A 395 -24.17 1.72 0.90
N GLY A 396 -23.27 2.69 0.91
CA GLY A 396 -22.86 3.44 2.11
C GLY A 396 -21.46 3.13 2.60
N PHE A 397 -21.07 3.90 3.64
CA PHE A 397 -19.70 3.91 4.16
C PHE A 397 -19.20 2.53 4.59
N ALA A 398 -20.00 1.73 5.28
CA ALA A 398 -19.59 0.42 5.76
C ALA A 398 -19.17 -0.51 4.60
N ASN A 399 -19.91 -0.49 3.50
CA ASN A 399 -19.62 -1.31 2.32
C ASN A 399 -18.34 -0.84 1.59
N VAL A 400 -18.15 0.48 1.46
CA VAL A 400 -16.89 1.04 0.92
C VAL A 400 -15.71 0.60 1.76
N ALA A 401 -15.82 0.68 3.09
CA ALA A 401 -14.75 0.32 3.99
C ALA A 401 -14.45 -1.20 3.95
N LEU A 402 -15.47 -2.06 3.91
CA LEU A 402 -15.31 -3.51 3.74
C LEU A 402 -14.61 -3.84 2.41
N PHE A 403 -15.02 -3.18 1.32
CA PHE A 403 -14.37 -3.36 0.02
C PHE A 403 -12.91 -2.88 0.03
N THR A 404 -12.64 -1.75 0.70
CA THR A 404 -11.27 -1.25 0.89
C THR A 404 -10.39 -2.25 1.65
N VAL A 405 -10.93 -2.87 2.70
CA VAL A 405 -10.23 -3.91 3.47
C VAL A 405 -9.91 -5.12 2.60
N MET A 406 -10.88 -5.59 1.81
CA MET A 406 -10.68 -6.71 0.90
C MET A 406 -9.54 -6.42 -0.09
N LEU A 407 -9.58 -5.26 -0.74
CA LEU A 407 -8.52 -4.83 -1.66
C LEU A 407 -7.17 -4.64 -0.95
N SER A 408 -7.17 -4.21 0.33
CA SER A 408 -5.93 -4.08 1.12
C SER A 408 -5.24 -5.43 1.33
N ILE A 409 -6.00 -6.45 1.69
CA ILE A 409 -5.48 -7.81 1.88
C ILE A 409 -5.01 -8.38 0.54
N GLU A 410 -5.79 -8.18 -0.53
CA GLU A 410 -5.44 -8.62 -1.88
C GLU A 410 -4.12 -7.98 -2.35
N LEU A 411 -3.98 -6.66 -2.20
CA LEU A 411 -2.76 -5.93 -2.55
C LEU A 411 -1.56 -6.43 -1.73
N ALA A 412 -1.74 -6.71 -0.44
CA ALA A 412 -0.70 -7.25 0.41
C ALA A 412 -0.24 -8.64 -0.05
N ILE A 413 -1.19 -9.53 -0.39
CA ILE A 413 -0.88 -10.89 -0.85
C ILE A 413 -0.16 -10.83 -2.21
N ILE A 414 -0.70 -10.07 -3.17
CA ILE A 414 -0.13 -9.96 -4.52
C ILE A 414 1.29 -9.40 -4.45
N ASN A 415 1.52 -8.35 -3.65
CA ASN A 415 2.85 -7.76 -3.49
C ASN A 415 3.85 -8.68 -2.78
N LEU A 416 3.42 -9.68 -2.04
CA LEU A 416 4.30 -10.69 -1.44
C LEU A 416 4.62 -11.87 -2.39
N LEU A 417 3.93 -11.98 -3.53
CA LEU A 417 4.27 -13.00 -4.51
C LEU A 417 5.67 -12.76 -5.10
N PRO A 418 6.46 -13.83 -5.38
CA PRO A 418 7.81 -13.70 -5.92
C PRO A 418 7.81 -13.34 -7.42
N VAL A 419 7.06 -12.29 -7.77
CA VAL A 419 6.95 -11.77 -9.14
C VAL A 419 7.89 -10.59 -9.29
N PRO A 420 8.81 -10.58 -10.28
CA PRO A 420 9.62 -9.42 -10.57
C PRO A 420 8.74 -8.17 -10.77
N MET A 421 9.19 -7.00 -10.33
CA MET A 421 8.47 -5.73 -10.26
C MET A 421 7.56 -5.53 -9.02
N LEU A 422 7.25 -6.59 -8.26
CA LEU A 422 6.55 -6.49 -6.98
C LEU A 422 7.56 -6.60 -5.83
N ASP A 423 7.15 -6.20 -4.64
CA ASP A 423 8.00 -6.29 -3.44
C ASP A 423 8.50 -7.69 -3.16
N GLY A 424 7.64 -8.70 -3.35
CA GLY A 424 8.00 -10.11 -3.21
C GLY A 424 9.10 -10.56 -4.18
N GLY A 425 9.18 -9.95 -5.36
CA GLY A 425 10.29 -10.18 -6.28
C GLY A 425 11.63 -9.66 -5.73
N HIS A 426 11.64 -8.47 -5.12
CA HIS A 426 12.82 -7.95 -4.44
C HIS A 426 13.20 -8.82 -3.23
N VAL A 427 12.22 -9.23 -2.44
CA VAL A 427 12.44 -10.17 -1.32
C VAL A 427 13.06 -11.47 -1.81
N ALA A 428 12.57 -12.03 -2.91
CA ALA A 428 13.13 -13.26 -3.50
C ALA A 428 14.62 -13.08 -3.87
N PHE A 429 15.00 -11.95 -4.47
CA PHE A 429 16.40 -11.65 -4.74
C PHE A 429 17.24 -11.54 -3.47
N PHE A 430 16.73 -10.91 -2.41
CA PHE A 430 17.44 -10.81 -1.14
C PHE A 430 17.57 -12.16 -0.43
N VAL A 431 16.56 -13.03 -0.52
CA VAL A 431 16.65 -14.40 0.01
C VAL A 431 17.73 -15.20 -0.74
N VAL A 432 17.77 -15.10 -2.07
CA VAL A 432 18.84 -15.72 -2.87
C VAL A 432 20.20 -15.17 -2.49
N GLU A 433 20.34 -13.87 -2.28
CA GLU A 433 21.56 -13.23 -1.81
C GLU A 433 21.97 -13.74 -0.43
N ALA A 434 21.02 -13.87 0.52
CA ALA A 434 21.29 -14.41 1.86
C ALA A 434 21.83 -15.85 1.82
N ILE A 435 21.27 -16.69 0.94
CA ILE A 435 21.68 -18.09 0.79
C ILE A 435 23.06 -18.19 0.09
N ARG A 436 23.30 -17.37 -0.93
CA ARG A 436 24.56 -17.41 -1.71
C ARG A 436 25.71 -16.62 -1.08
N GLY A 437 25.44 -15.76 -0.10
CA GLY A 437 26.42 -14.86 0.50
C GLY A 437 26.93 -13.75 -0.44
N LYS A 438 26.34 -13.62 -1.63
CA LYS A 438 26.73 -12.63 -2.66
C LYS A 438 25.47 -12.08 -3.35
N PRO A 439 25.42 -10.76 -3.66
CA PRO A 439 24.30 -10.16 -4.35
C PRO A 439 24.10 -10.77 -5.74
N VAL A 440 22.84 -10.83 -6.17
CA VAL A 440 22.50 -11.24 -7.54
C VAL A 440 23.04 -10.18 -8.50
N PRO A 441 23.80 -10.58 -9.55
CA PRO A 441 24.34 -9.62 -10.52
C PRO A 441 23.26 -8.75 -11.16
N MET A 442 23.55 -7.46 -11.37
CA MET A 442 22.62 -6.48 -11.94
C MET A 442 21.97 -6.97 -13.24
N LYS A 443 22.76 -7.54 -14.15
CA LYS A 443 22.26 -8.09 -15.41
C LYS A 443 21.09 -9.08 -15.23
N HIS A 444 21.17 -9.96 -14.22
CA HIS A 444 20.09 -10.93 -13.96
C HIS A 444 18.85 -10.25 -13.36
N ARG A 445 19.05 -9.24 -12.50
CA ARG A 445 17.94 -8.45 -11.96
C ARG A 445 17.22 -7.68 -13.05
N GLU A 446 17.96 -7.00 -13.94
CA GLU A 446 17.39 -6.28 -15.08
C GLU A 446 16.62 -7.20 -16.03
N ILE A 447 17.18 -8.38 -16.38
CA ILE A 447 16.48 -9.35 -17.22
C ILE A 447 15.16 -9.80 -16.55
N ALA A 448 15.22 -10.15 -15.26
CA ALA A 448 14.03 -10.57 -14.53
C ALA A 448 12.98 -9.43 -14.46
N GLN A 449 13.40 -8.20 -14.22
CA GLN A 449 12.51 -7.03 -14.21
C GLN A 449 11.88 -6.78 -15.59
N ARG A 450 12.66 -6.87 -16.68
CA ARG A 450 12.13 -6.74 -18.06
C ARG A 450 11.10 -7.82 -18.36
N VAL A 451 11.39 -9.07 -17.99
CA VAL A 451 10.43 -10.18 -18.14
C VAL A 451 9.19 -9.92 -17.31
N GLY A 452 9.34 -9.51 -16.05
CA GLY A 452 8.22 -9.17 -15.17
C GLY A 452 7.37 -8.02 -15.73
N LEU A 453 8.00 -6.99 -16.29
CA LEU A 453 7.31 -5.87 -16.93
C LEU A 453 6.47 -6.35 -18.14
N VAL A 454 7.06 -7.17 -19.01
CA VAL A 454 6.34 -7.72 -20.18
C VAL A 454 5.14 -8.57 -19.73
N MET A 455 5.33 -9.41 -18.71
CA MET A 455 4.24 -10.21 -18.14
C MET A 455 3.14 -9.33 -17.55
N LEU A 456 3.50 -8.28 -16.80
CA LEU A 456 2.55 -7.36 -16.20
C LEU A 456 1.75 -6.60 -17.27
N VAL A 457 2.42 -6.09 -18.31
CA VAL A 457 1.77 -5.40 -19.42
C VAL A 457 0.84 -6.34 -20.19
N ALA A 458 1.26 -7.58 -20.45
CA ALA A 458 0.43 -8.59 -21.09
C ALA A 458 -0.81 -8.95 -20.24
N LEU A 459 -0.62 -9.12 -18.93
CA LEU A 459 -1.71 -9.38 -17.99
C LEU A 459 -2.71 -8.19 -17.97
N MET A 460 -2.20 -6.95 -17.87
CA MET A 460 -3.03 -5.74 -17.89
C MET A 460 -3.84 -5.62 -19.18
N ALA A 461 -3.20 -5.87 -20.34
CA ALA A 461 -3.89 -5.87 -21.62
C ALA A 461 -4.99 -6.94 -21.68
N PHE A 462 -4.71 -8.15 -21.19
CA PHE A 462 -5.69 -9.24 -21.10
C PHE A 462 -6.87 -8.87 -20.20
N VAL A 463 -6.60 -8.32 -19.01
CA VAL A 463 -7.64 -7.96 -18.03
C VAL A 463 -8.51 -6.80 -18.53
N ILE A 464 -7.90 -5.78 -19.16
CA ILE A 464 -8.66 -4.67 -19.79
C ILE A 464 -9.52 -5.21 -20.95
N PHE A 465 -8.97 -6.07 -21.79
CA PHE A 465 -9.75 -6.72 -22.85
C PHE A 465 -10.92 -7.51 -22.30
N ASN A 466 -10.72 -8.23 -21.21
CA ASN A 466 -11.77 -8.99 -20.52
C ASN A 466 -12.87 -8.07 -19.96
N ASP A 467 -12.48 -6.96 -19.30
CA ASP A 467 -13.43 -5.96 -18.79
C ASP A 467 -14.29 -5.36 -19.91
N ILE A 468 -13.66 -4.95 -21.02
CA ILE A 468 -14.36 -4.40 -22.19
C ILE A 468 -15.30 -5.46 -22.79
N SER A 469 -14.83 -6.70 -22.95
CA SER A 469 -15.64 -7.79 -23.48
C SER A 469 -16.89 -8.06 -22.63
N ARG A 470 -16.75 -7.97 -21.31
CA ARG A 470 -17.87 -8.14 -20.37
C ARG A 470 -18.91 -7.02 -20.50
N ILE A 471 -18.47 -5.77 -20.69
CA ILE A 471 -19.35 -4.63 -20.88
C ILE A 471 -20.12 -4.71 -22.22
N VAL A 472 -19.46 -5.22 -23.27
CA VAL A 472 -20.07 -5.32 -24.60
C VAL A 472 -21.07 -6.50 -24.70
N GLN A 473 -20.84 -7.58 -23.92
CA GLN A 473 -21.66 -8.80 -23.96
C GLN A 473 -22.82 -8.78 -22.94
N GLY A 474 -22.80 -7.92 -21.93
CA GLY A 474 -23.77 -7.87 -20.87
C GLY A 474 -24.56 -6.64 -20.78
#